data_7ec999f6834b6e103dec00959c3e2952
#
_entry.id   7ec999f6834b6e103dec00959c3e2952
#
_cell.length_a   1.000
_cell.length_b   1.000
_cell.length_c   1.000
_cell.angle_alpha   90.00
_cell.angle_beta   90.00
_cell.angle_gamma   90.00
#
_symmetry.space_group_name_H-M   'P 1'
#
loop_
_entity.id
_entity.type
_entity.pdbx_description
1 polymer ?
#
loop_
_entity_poly.entity_id
_entity_poly.type
_entity_poly.pdbx_seq_one_letter_code
_entity_poly.pdbx_strand_id
1 'polypeptide(L)'
;MSNPFSILLKPDGGEGQLISVGLVERSGRYRVGQAERPNIVHDDGFLGKFPPQPPSAADRAAFAKWLATLEGSEALCNAQTGRMLPPCSHEDLSDANAAYRHFLFGDGKDRIIDYERFISGDPTGQRLLNRLLDDFKLHVGVIARDRTSFSVTSEPYSIGSNGFVGYPETANWQKALGGHVVWVSTDVQVKINEKHQLEYRADMVIHMEDRYNFNPGQHDVATGIPDSANGRFEITGLAKQYTNYGRITRQVTWNDADSSSDATSGAPTGRSRQPSNNRRLRNRL
;
A
#
# COMPACT_ATOMS: atom_id res chain seq x y z
N MET A 1 15.32 -7.86 -37.51
CA MET A 1 16.34 -6.84 -37.19
C MET A 1 17.14 -7.38 -36.01
N SER A 2 18.43 -7.68 -36.25
CA SER A 2 19.32 -8.34 -35.28
C SER A 2 19.69 -7.38 -34.16
N ASN A 3 19.63 -7.86 -32.93
CA ASN A 3 19.98 -7.14 -31.71
C ASN A 3 21.50 -6.83 -31.67
N PRO A 4 21.97 -5.57 -31.52
CA PRO A 4 23.36 -5.21 -31.63
C PRO A 4 24.26 -5.43 -30.38
N PHE A 5 23.77 -6.10 -29.32
CA PHE A 5 24.48 -6.18 -28.03
C PHE A 5 24.87 -7.60 -27.60
N SER A 6 25.41 -8.41 -28.54
CA SER A 6 26.03 -9.70 -28.16
C SER A 6 27.53 -9.60 -28.38
N ILE A 7 28.31 -9.22 -27.37
CA ILE A 7 29.77 -9.32 -27.39
C ILE A 7 30.19 -10.34 -26.34
N LEU A 8 30.68 -11.49 -26.79
CA LEU A 8 31.39 -12.46 -25.96
C LEU A 8 32.82 -12.55 -26.44
N LEU A 9 33.75 -12.11 -25.62
CA LEU A 9 35.17 -12.35 -25.83
C LEU A 9 35.58 -13.65 -25.14
N LYS A 10 36.07 -14.62 -25.91
CA LYS A 10 36.76 -15.80 -25.38
C LYS A 10 38.26 -15.64 -25.58
N PRO A 11 39.09 -16.06 -24.62
CA PRO A 11 40.56 -15.92 -24.70
C PRO A 11 41.27 -16.91 -25.65
N ASP A 12 40.61 -17.92 -26.16
CA ASP A 12 41.25 -19.08 -26.80
C ASP A 12 40.52 -19.53 -28.06
N GLY A 13 40.63 -18.82 -29.15
CA GLY A 13 40.55 -19.25 -30.56
C GLY A 13 39.56 -20.33 -31.00
N GLY A 14 38.59 -20.71 -30.20
CA GLY A 14 37.55 -21.68 -30.56
C GLY A 14 36.27 -21.01 -31.07
N GLU A 15 35.61 -21.57 -32.07
CA GLU A 15 34.30 -21.10 -32.55
C GLU A 15 33.36 -20.89 -31.38
N GLY A 16 33.07 -19.61 -31.05
CA GLY A 16 32.23 -19.24 -29.94
C GLY A 16 30.78 -19.54 -30.24
N GLN A 17 30.21 -20.48 -29.51
CA GLN A 17 28.76 -20.69 -29.49
C GLN A 17 28.12 -19.46 -28.87
N LEU A 18 27.33 -18.72 -29.64
CA LEU A 18 26.52 -17.61 -29.14
C LEU A 18 25.51 -18.15 -28.12
N ILE A 19 25.80 -17.94 -26.85
CA ILE A 19 24.81 -18.21 -25.79
C ILE A 19 23.85 -17.03 -25.82
N SER A 20 22.63 -17.25 -26.29
CA SER A 20 21.55 -16.30 -26.10
C SER A 20 21.26 -16.21 -24.60
N VAL A 21 21.75 -15.17 -23.95
CA VAL A 21 21.32 -14.84 -22.60
C VAL A 21 19.89 -14.34 -22.71
N GLY A 22 18.93 -15.17 -22.30
CA GLY A 22 17.51 -14.79 -22.31
C GLY A 22 17.29 -13.52 -21.47
N LEU A 23 16.33 -12.70 -21.88
CA LEU A 23 15.92 -11.51 -21.13
C LEU A 23 15.49 -11.91 -19.71
N VAL A 24 15.92 -11.12 -18.72
CA VAL A 24 15.51 -11.32 -17.32
C VAL A 24 14.05 -10.87 -17.17
N GLU A 25 13.12 -11.80 -16.98
CA GLU A 25 11.69 -11.53 -16.85
C GLU A 25 11.25 -11.28 -15.40
N ARG A 26 12.09 -11.64 -14.44
CA ARG A 26 11.81 -11.49 -13.01
C ARG A 26 13.09 -11.23 -12.22
N SER A 27 13.00 -10.33 -11.24
CA SER A 27 14.03 -10.13 -10.21
C SER A 27 13.38 -9.77 -8.89
N GLY A 28 13.77 -10.45 -7.82
CA GLY A 28 13.13 -10.29 -6.51
C GLY A 28 11.62 -10.47 -6.59
N ARG A 29 10.88 -9.45 -6.15
CA ARG A 29 9.42 -9.41 -6.20
C ARG A 29 8.85 -8.88 -7.52
N TYR A 30 9.69 -8.34 -8.41
CA TYR A 30 9.25 -7.69 -9.65
C TYR A 30 9.25 -8.68 -10.81
N ARG A 31 8.18 -8.65 -11.60
CA ARG A 31 8.03 -9.38 -12.86
C ARG A 31 7.71 -8.41 -13.99
N VAL A 32 8.21 -8.70 -15.18
CA VAL A 32 7.90 -7.96 -16.40
C VAL A 32 6.44 -8.24 -16.79
N GLY A 33 5.73 -7.20 -17.17
CA GLY A 33 4.33 -7.27 -17.61
C GLY A 33 3.56 -5.99 -17.29
N GLN A 34 2.38 -5.88 -17.85
CA GLN A 34 1.44 -4.77 -17.55
C GLN A 34 1.01 -4.81 -16.09
N ALA A 35 0.56 -3.65 -15.59
CA ALA A 35 0.01 -3.52 -14.25
C ALA A 35 -1.16 -4.50 -14.03
N GLU A 36 -0.94 -5.44 -13.14
CA GLU A 36 -1.92 -6.45 -12.75
C GLU A 36 -1.89 -6.62 -11.24
N ARG A 37 -3.08 -6.60 -10.62
CA ARG A 37 -3.17 -6.82 -9.17
C ARG A 37 -2.63 -8.22 -8.84
N PRO A 38 -1.64 -8.35 -7.95
CA PRO A 38 -1.16 -9.66 -7.52
C PRO A 38 -2.24 -10.40 -6.73
N ASN A 39 -2.03 -11.70 -6.50
CA ASN A 39 -2.95 -12.48 -5.67
C ASN A 39 -2.83 -12.02 -4.20
N ILE A 40 -3.78 -11.22 -3.74
CA ILE A 40 -3.91 -10.76 -2.36
C ILE A 40 -5.16 -11.40 -1.77
N VAL A 41 -4.97 -12.18 -0.71
CA VAL A 41 -6.05 -12.83 0.05
C VAL A 41 -6.14 -12.13 1.39
N HIS A 42 -7.34 -11.67 1.73
CA HIS A 42 -7.64 -11.07 3.01
C HIS A 42 -8.27 -12.09 3.97
N ASP A 43 -7.96 -11.98 5.26
CA ASP A 43 -8.66 -12.72 6.31
C ASP A 43 -10.02 -12.03 6.57
N ASP A 44 -11.10 -12.81 6.62
CA ASP A 44 -12.43 -12.31 6.95
C ASP A 44 -12.69 -12.24 8.47
N GLY A 45 -11.66 -12.38 9.29
CA GLY A 45 -11.71 -12.17 10.73
C GLY A 45 -12.81 -12.96 11.44
N PHE A 46 -13.69 -12.26 12.15
CA PHE A 46 -14.80 -12.89 12.86
C PHE A 46 -15.79 -13.57 11.92
N LEU A 47 -16.11 -12.97 10.76
CA LEU A 47 -17.06 -13.55 9.80
C LEU A 47 -16.54 -14.83 9.14
N GLY A 48 -15.24 -15.00 9.03
CA GLY A 48 -14.62 -16.24 8.55
C GLY A 48 -14.67 -17.39 9.57
N LYS A 49 -14.92 -17.09 10.86
CA LYS A 49 -14.84 -18.06 11.95
C LYS A 49 -16.19 -18.32 12.65
N PHE A 50 -17.12 -17.38 12.60
CA PHE A 50 -18.38 -17.46 13.31
C PHE A 50 -19.56 -17.19 12.38
N PRO A 51 -20.65 -17.98 12.47
CA PRO A 51 -21.85 -17.73 11.68
C PRO A 51 -22.55 -16.43 12.10
N PRO A 52 -23.20 -15.73 11.15
CA PRO A 52 -24.03 -14.58 11.47
C PRO A 52 -25.13 -14.91 12.51
N GLN A 53 -25.41 -13.95 13.39
CA GLN A 53 -26.39 -14.07 14.48
C GLN A 53 -27.23 -12.80 14.57
N PRO A 54 -28.49 -12.87 14.99
CA PRO A 54 -29.27 -11.67 15.26
C PRO A 54 -28.70 -10.92 16.48
N PRO A 55 -28.72 -9.55 16.46
CA PRO A 55 -28.23 -8.77 17.57
C PRO A 55 -29.13 -8.87 18.79
N SER A 56 -28.56 -9.15 19.95
CA SER A 56 -29.21 -9.10 21.25
C SER A 56 -29.39 -7.65 21.75
N ALA A 57 -30.14 -7.48 22.84
CA ALA A 57 -30.24 -6.18 23.51
C ALA A 57 -28.88 -5.71 24.05
N ALA A 58 -28.03 -6.62 24.53
CA ALA A 58 -26.67 -6.32 24.99
C ALA A 58 -25.77 -5.85 23.84
N ASP A 59 -25.87 -6.48 22.66
CA ASP A 59 -25.14 -6.06 21.47
C ASP A 59 -25.50 -4.64 21.03
N ARG A 60 -26.80 -4.31 21.06
CA ARG A 60 -27.26 -2.95 20.73
C ARG A 60 -26.80 -1.91 21.75
N ALA A 61 -26.82 -2.25 23.04
CA ALA A 61 -26.31 -1.35 24.09
C ALA A 61 -24.78 -1.12 23.94
N ALA A 62 -24.02 -2.19 23.66
CA ALA A 62 -22.60 -2.07 23.39
C ALA A 62 -22.32 -1.22 22.14
N PHE A 63 -23.08 -1.41 21.06
CA PHE A 63 -22.98 -0.59 19.86
C PHE A 63 -23.23 0.90 20.12
N ALA A 64 -24.30 1.20 20.88
CA ALA A 64 -24.62 2.59 21.27
C ALA A 64 -23.49 3.23 22.09
N LYS A 65 -22.85 2.47 23.00
CA LYS A 65 -21.69 2.95 23.75
C LYS A 65 -20.50 3.27 22.84
N TRP A 66 -20.20 2.40 21.88
CA TRP A 66 -19.11 2.62 20.93
C TRP A 66 -19.37 3.81 19.99
N LEU A 67 -20.64 3.96 19.57
CA LEU A 67 -21.05 5.15 18.80
C LEU A 67 -20.81 6.44 19.59
N ALA A 68 -21.24 6.50 20.85
CA ALA A 68 -21.01 7.65 21.71
C ALA A 68 -19.50 7.96 21.89
N THR A 69 -18.66 6.91 21.96
CA THR A 69 -17.21 7.06 22.02
C THR A 69 -16.64 7.67 20.74
N LEU A 70 -17.11 7.23 19.57
CA LEU A 70 -16.73 7.79 18.28
C LEU A 70 -17.14 9.26 18.18
N GLU A 71 -18.39 9.59 18.48
CA GLU A 71 -18.91 10.96 18.46
C GLU A 71 -18.15 11.90 19.41
N GLY A 72 -17.78 11.40 20.59
CA GLY A 72 -16.93 12.13 21.53
C GLY A 72 -15.52 12.39 20.97
N SER A 73 -14.90 11.39 20.32
CA SER A 73 -13.60 11.53 19.68
C SER A 73 -13.64 12.51 18.50
N GLU A 74 -14.69 12.47 17.68
CA GLU A 74 -14.89 13.40 16.57
C GLU A 74 -15.11 14.84 17.04
N ALA A 75 -15.88 15.03 18.12
CA ALA A 75 -16.10 16.33 18.70
C ALA A 75 -14.78 16.95 19.22
N LEU A 76 -13.91 16.16 19.83
CA LEU A 76 -12.59 16.60 20.27
C LEU A 76 -11.71 16.99 19.06
N CYS A 77 -11.67 16.16 18.01
CA CYS A 77 -10.91 16.49 16.80
C CYS A 77 -11.41 17.77 16.12
N ASN A 78 -12.73 17.97 16.04
CA ASN A 78 -13.33 19.16 15.45
C ASN A 78 -13.06 20.44 16.28
N ALA A 79 -13.06 20.35 17.60
CA ALA A 79 -12.70 21.46 18.48
C ALA A 79 -11.24 21.90 18.29
N GLN A 80 -10.34 20.97 17.94
CA GLN A 80 -8.94 21.26 17.65
C GLN A 80 -8.72 22.00 16.31
N THR A 81 -9.52 21.70 15.30
CA THR A 81 -9.41 22.32 13.97
C THR A 81 -10.09 23.68 13.89
N GLY A 82 -10.95 24.02 14.84
CA GLY A 82 -11.79 25.21 14.91
C GLY A 82 -11.44 26.19 16.02
N ARG A 83 -10.22 26.78 16.04
CA ARG A 83 -9.85 28.03 16.77
C ARG A 83 -9.79 28.06 18.30
N MET A 84 -8.63 28.52 18.80
CA MET A 84 -8.38 29.16 20.09
C MET A 84 -8.30 28.27 21.34
N LEU A 85 -7.81 27.05 21.22
CA LEU A 85 -7.28 26.35 22.38
C LEU A 85 -5.79 26.04 22.17
N PRO A 86 -4.98 26.01 23.24
CA PRO A 86 -3.57 25.59 23.12
C PRO A 86 -3.49 24.22 22.43
N PRO A 87 -2.34 23.85 21.82
CA PRO A 87 -2.22 22.60 21.13
C PRO A 87 -2.72 21.48 22.04
N CYS A 88 -3.79 20.82 21.63
CA CYS A 88 -4.34 19.72 22.39
C CYS A 88 -3.30 18.61 22.46
N SER A 89 -3.09 18.09 23.66
CA SER A 89 -2.28 16.92 23.92
C SER A 89 -2.89 15.60 23.40
N HIS A 90 -3.95 15.68 22.60
CA HIS A 90 -4.57 14.50 21.97
C HIS A 90 -4.06 14.33 20.55
N GLU A 91 -3.66 13.10 20.24
CA GLU A 91 -3.29 12.71 18.88
C GLU A 91 -4.44 13.00 17.90
N ASP A 92 -4.08 13.45 16.69
CA ASP A 92 -5.04 13.55 15.59
C ASP A 92 -5.53 12.14 15.22
N LEU A 93 -6.79 11.84 15.45
CA LEU A 93 -7.46 10.58 15.12
C LEU A 93 -8.42 10.70 13.94
N SER A 94 -8.24 11.69 13.08
CA SER A 94 -9.18 11.99 11.99
C SER A 94 -9.39 10.84 11.03
N ASP A 95 -8.33 10.12 10.62
CA ASP A 95 -8.44 8.98 9.71
C ASP A 95 -9.00 7.76 10.43
N ALA A 96 -8.63 7.54 11.69
CA ALA A 96 -9.17 6.49 12.55
C ALA A 96 -10.69 6.63 12.74
N ASN A 97 -11.15 7.85 13.11
CA ASN A 97 -12.57 8.16 13.28
C ASN A 97 -13.35 7.94 11.97
N ALA A 98 -12.80 8.42 10.85
CA ALA A 98 -13.41 8.22 9.54
C ALA A 98 -13.49 6.74 9.13
N ALA A 99 -12.47 5.95 9.42
CA ALA A 99 -12.45 4.51 9.18
C ALA A 99 -13.50 3.78 10.05
N TYR A 100 -13.53 4.09 11.35
CA TYR A 100 -14.46 3.47 12.28
C TYR A 100 -15.92 3.87 12.01
N ARG A 101 -16.18 5.14 11.65
CA ARG A 101 -17.49 5.60 11.19
C ARG A 101 -17.97 4.83 9.96
N HIS A 102 -17.07 4.59 9.01
CA HIS A 102 -17.38 3.81 7.82
C HIS A 102 -17.68 2.34 8.17
N PHE A 103 -16.97 1.75 9.13
CA PHE A 103 -17.26 0.42 9.66
C PHE A 103 -18.68 0.33 10.24
N LEU A 104 -19.08 1.33 11.04
CA LEU A 104 -20.40 1.35 11.67
C LEU A 104 -21.56 1.60 10.69
N PHE A 105 -21.34 2.40 9.62
CA PHE A 105 -22.43 2.93 8.79
C PHE A 105 -22.24 2.78 7.27
N GLY A 106 -21.09 2.31 6.81
CA GLY A 106 -20.75 2.24 5.38
C GLY A 106 -21.37 1.09 4.61
N ASP A 107 -22.18 0.25 5.24
CA ASP A 107 -22.86 -0.90 4.64
C ASP A 107 -21.92 -1.92 3.97
N GLY A 108 -20.64 -1.96 4.35
CA GLY A 108 -19.63 -2.84 3.80
C GLY A 108 -19.11 -2.41 2.42
N LYS A 109 -19.43 -1.19 1.99
CA LYS A 109 -18.89 -0.65 0.74
C LYS A 109 -17.42 -0.34 0.86
N ASP A 110 -16.67 -0.62 -0.19
CA ASP A 110 -15.25 -0.29 -0.25
C ASP A 110 -15.01 1.22 -0.13
N ARG A 111 -13.88 1.57 0.48
CA ARG A 111 -13.50 2.95 0.76
C ARG A 111 -12.18 3.28 0.05
N ILE A 112 -12.12 4.45 -0.57
CA ILE A 112 -10.88 5.01 -1.12
C ILE A 112 -10.33 6.01 -0.11
N ILE A 113 -9.08 5.83 0.27
CA ILE A 113 -8.38 6.70 1.22
C ILE A 113 -7.27 7.51 0.54
N ASP A 114 -6.93 8.64 1.14
CA ASP A 114 -5.74 9.41 0.77
C ASP A 114 -4.50 8.78 1.43
N TYR A 115 -3.91 7.80 0.73
CA TYR A 115 -2.73 7.07 1.23
C TYR A 115 -1.48 7.96 1.31
N GLU A 116 -1.44 9.11 0.61
CA GLU A 116 -0.36 10.08 0.74
C GLU A 116 -0.25 10.64 2.16
N ARG A 117 -1.38 10.79 2.85
CA ARG A 117 -1.38 11.24 4.25
C ARG A 117 -0.71 10.24 5.19
N PHE A 118 -0.85 8.93 4.95
CA PHE A 118 -0.10 7.92 5.69
C PHE A 118 1.40 7.99 5.37
N ILE A 119 1.75 8.03 4.08
CA ILE A 119 3.16 8.06 3.64
C ILE A 119 3.90 9.28 4.22
N SER A 120 3.26 10.45 4.26
CA SER A 120 3.87 11.68 4.74
C SER A 120 3.74 11.90 6.25
N GLY A 121 2.66 11.40 6.86
CA GLY A 121 2.28 11.70 8.24
C GLY A 121 2.64 10.62 9.27
N ASP A 122 3.08 9.44 8.83
CA ASP A 122 3.47 8.34 9.72
C ASP A 122 4.92 7.91 9.49
N PRO A 123 5.75 7.75 10.55
CA PRO A 123 7.14 7.31 10.38
C PRO A 123 7.27 5.97 9.66
N THR A 124 6.32 5.05 9.84
CA THR A 124 6.29 3.78 9.09
C THR A 124 5.97 4.00 7.62
N GLY A 125 5.10 4.96 7.28
CA GLY A 125 4.82 5.34 5.89
C GLY A 125 6.06 5.85 5.18
N GLN A 126 6.84 6.70 5.83
CA GLN A 126 8.11 7.20 5.28
C GLN A 126 9.14 6.07 5.07
N ARG A 127 9.28 5.17 6.06
CA ARG A 127 10.17 4.01 5.93
C ARG A 127 9.71 3.06 4.83
N LEU A 128 8.40 2.85 4.69
CA LEU A 128 7.82 2.04 3.62
C LEU A 128 8.22 2.58 2.26
N LEU A 129 8.00 3.88 2.03
CA LEU A 129 8.34 4.51 0.76
C LEU A 129 9.82 4.35 0.43
N ASN A 130 10.72 4.65 1.36
CA ASN A 130 12.16 4.54 1.15
C ASN A 130 12.56 3.09 0.82
N ARG A 131 12.10 2.11 1.59
CA ARG A 131 12.41 0.70 1.34
C ARG A 131 11.83 0.18 0.02
N LEU A 132 10.63 0.63 -0.38
CA LEU A 132 10.07 0.28 -1.69
C LEU A 132 10.92 0.85 -2.83
N LEU A 133 11.41 2.09 -2.69
CA LEU A 133 12.26 2.72 -3.69
C LEU A 133 13.60 2.00 -3.82
N ASP A 134 14.22 1.62 -2.70
CA ASP A 134 15.49 0.89 -2.70
C ASP A 134 15.33 -0.51 -3.31
N ASP A 135 14.33 -1.26 -2.89
CA ASP A 135 14.03 -2.60 -3.42
C ASP A 135 13.69 -2.53 -4.92
N PHE A 136 12.92 -1.52 -5.33
CA PHE A 136 12.59 -1.26 -6.73
C PHE A 136 13.84 -1.01 -7.58
N LYS A 137 14.69 -0.06 -7.21
CA LYS A 137 15.90 0.27 -7.97
C LYS A 137 16.82 -0.93 -8.11
N LEU A 138 17.04 -1.68 -7.03
CA LEU A 138 17.88 -2.87 -7.02
C LEU A 138 17.39 -3.91 -8.04
N HIS A 139 16.12 -4.27 -7.98
CA HIS A 139 15.59 -5.37 -8.79
C HIS A 139 15.26 -4.97 -10.21
N VAL A 140 14.77 -3.76 -10.41
CA VAL A 140 14.46 -3.25 -11.75
C VAL A 140 15.74 -2.97 -12.56
N GLY A 141 16.81 -2.53 -11.91
CA GLY A 141 18.13 -2.43 -12.53
C GLY A 141 18.62 -3.77 -13.12
N VAL A 142 18.35 -4.89 -12.46
CA VAL A 142 18.67 -6.24 -12.98
C VAL A 142 17.85 -6.58 -14.22
N ILE A 143 16.53 -6.27 -14.20
CA ILE A 143 15.61 -6.52 -15.33
C ILE A 143 15.96 -5.64 -16.53
N ALA A 144 16.42 -4.44 -16.28
CA ALA A 144 16.64 -3.39 -17.29
C ALA A 144 17.85 -3.61 -18.21
N ARG A 145 18.76 -4.52 -17.87
CA ARG A 145 20.10 -4.65 -18.51
C ARG A 145 20.06 -4.69 -20.04
N ASP A 146 19.02 -5.30 -20.61
CA ASP A 146 18.88 -5.48 -22.06
C ASP A 146 17.57 -4.87 -22.60
N ARG A 147 17.04 -3.84 -21.93
CA ARG A 147 15.75 -3.22 -22.26
C ARG A 147 15.86 -1.70 -22.31
N THR A 148 15.13 -1.08 -23.22
CA THR A 148 15.01 0.38 -23.32
C THR A 148 13.69 0.90 -22.76
N SER A 149 12.65 0.05 -22.74
CA SER A 149 11.34 0.35 -22.18
C SER A 149 10.63 -0.95 -21.80
N PHE A 150 10.01 -0.98 -20.62
CA PHE A 150 9.25 -2.13 -20.15
C PHE A 150 8.35 -1.73 -18.97
N SER A 151 7.34 -2.54 -18.70
CA SER A 151 6.51 -2.42 -17.52
C SER A 151 6.82 -3.55 -16.54
N VAL A 152 6.73 -3.28 -15.25
CA VAL A 152 6.85 -4.30 -14.20
C VAL A 152 5.76 -4.16 -13.16
N THR A 153 5.43 -5.29 -12.53
CA THR A 153 4.54 -5.35 -11.38
C THR A 153 5.21 -6.15 -10.27
N SER A 154 5.05 -5.71 -9.01
CA SER A 154 5.60 -6.43 -7.86
C SER A 154 4.62 -7.47 -7.32
N GLU A 155 5.15 -8.48 -6.63
CA GLU A 155 4.43 -9.24 -5.62
C GLU A 155 4.02 -8.33 -4.45
N PRO A 156 3.05 -8.74 -3.61
CA PRO A 156 2.61 -7.92 -2.48
C PRO A 156 3.67 -7.79 -1.38
N TYR A 157 3.70 -6.63 -0.75
CA TYR A 157 4.46 -6.33 0.46
C TYR A 157 3.49 -6.19 1.62
N SER A 158 3.66 -7.00 2.66
CA SER A 158 2.86 -6.89 3.87
C SER A 158 3.42 -5.84 4.82
N ILE A 159 2.55 -5.03 5.39
CA ILE A 159 2.84 -4.07 6.45
C ILE A 159 2.24 -4.62 7.74
N GLY A 160 3.02 -4.65 8.82
CA GLY A 160 2.57 -5.19 10.09
C GLY A 160 3.57 -6.14 10.73
N SER A 161 3.11 -7.03 11.62
CA SER A 161 3.96 -8.00 12.30
C SER A 161 4.68 -8.90 11.32
N ASN A 162 6.02 -8.95 11.40
CA ASN A 162 6.87 -9.72 10.46
C ASN A 162 6.74 -9.31 8.98
N GLY A 163 6.17 -8.13 8.71
CA GLY A 163 6.02 -7.61 7.36
C GLY A 163 7.29 -6.97 6.79
N PHE A 164 7.16 -6.43 5.60
CA PHE A 164 8.22 -5.66 4.94
C PHE A 164 8.62 -4.43 5.76
N VAL A 165 7.64 -3.75 6.38
CA VAL A 165 7.80 -2.80 7.48
C VAL A 165 6.82 -3.13 8.60
N GLY A 166 7.05 -2.62 9.81
CA GLY A 166 6.17 -2.80 10.96
C GLY A 166 4.79 -2.15 10.80
N TYR A 167 3.98 -2.22 11.86
CA TYR A 167 2.72 -1.49 11.93
C TYR A 167 2.93 0.03 11.86
N PRO A 168 1.91 0.82 11.46
CA PRO A 168 1.92 2.27 11.63
C PRO A 168 2.29 2.65 13.07
N GLU A 169 3.03 3.74 13.27
CA GLU A 169 3.46 4.17 14.60
C GLU A 169 2.49 5.13 15.27
N THR A 170 1.77 5.93 14.50
CA THR A 170 0.76 6.83 15.07
C THR A 170 -0.53 6.08 15.38
N ALA A 171 -1.19 6.43 16.50
CA ALA A 171 -2.46 5.82 16.88
C ALA A 171 -3.53 6.02 15.80
N ASN A 172 -3.50 7.15 15.11
CA ASN A 172 -4.40 7.44 13.99
C ASN A 172 -4.31 6.36 12.89
N TRP A 173 -3.11 6.09 12.39
CA TRP A 173 -2.93 5.13 11.31
C TRP A 173 -2.95 3.68 11.76
N GLN A 174 -2.58 3.37 13.01
CA GLN A 174 -2.80 2.04 13.59
C GLN A 174 -4.27 1.66 13.57
N LYS A 175 -5.15 2.60 13.94
CA LYS A 175 -6.60 2.38 14.01
C LYS A 175 -7.29 2.53 12.65
N ALA A 176 -6.73 3.33 11.73
CA ALA A 176 -7.31 3.54 10.40
C ALA A 176 -7.04 2.39 9.43
N LEU A 177 -5.84 1.79 9.51
CA LEU A 177 -5.37 0.74 8.60
C LEU A 177 -4.83 -0.48 9.33
N GLY A 178 -4.04 -0.30 10.41
CA GLY A 178 -3.34 -1.42 11.02
C GLY A 178 -2.39 -2.12 10.07
N GLY A 179 -2.46 -3.46 10.03
CA GLY A 179 -1.72 -4.27 9.08
C GLY A 179 -2.39 -4.27 7.71
N HIS A 180 -1.65 -3.96 6.66
CA HIS A 180 -2.18 -3.85 5.32
C HIS A 180 -1.18 -4.34 4.26
N VAL A 181 -1.55 -4.29 3.00
CA VAL A 181 -0.73 -4.77 1.87
C VAL A 181 -0.54 -3.66 0.85
N VAL A 182 0.66 -3.57 0.30
CA VAL A 182 0.93 -2.71 -0.85
C VAL A 182 1.56 -3.52 -1.98
N TRP A 183 1.40 -3.05 -3.21
CA TRP A 183 2.09 -3.56 -4.37
C TRP A 183 2.40 -2.42 -5.35
N VAL A 184 3.35 -2.65 -6.25
CA VAL A 184 3.87 -1.61 -7.15
C VAL A 184 3.65 -2.01 -8.59
N SER A 185 3.20 -1.07 -9.41
CA SER A 185 3.27 -1.17 -10.86
C SER A 185 3.99 0.04 -11.43
N THR A 186 4.73 -0.14 -12.49
CA THR A 186 5.50 0.97 -13.08
C THR A 186 5.83 0.72 -14.55
N ASP A 187 5.93 1.82 -15.30
CA ASP A 187 6.52 1.88 -16.62
C ASP A 187 7.93 2.46 -16.50
N VAL A 188 8.91 1.76 -17.04
CA VAL A 188 10.33 2.10 -16.96
C VAL A 188 10.87 2.42 -18.33
N GLN A 189 11.61 3.51 -18.43
CA GLN A 189 12.42 3.90 -19.59
C GLN A 189 13.90 3.89 -19.22
N VAL A 190 14.73 3.35 -20.08
CA VAL A 190 16.18 3.26 -19.92
C VAL A 190 16.85 3.98 -21.06
N LYS A 191 17.81 4.84 -20.76
CA LYS A 191 18.61 5.57 -21.73
C LYS A 191 20.08 5.48 -21.35
N ILE A 192 20.96 5.66 -22.33
CA ILE A 192 22.39 5.85 -22.08
C ILE A 192 22.63 7.36 -22.06
N ASN A 193 23.17 7.87 -20.95
CA ASN A 193 23.51 9.29 -20.82
C ASN A 193 24.83 9.63 -21.52
N GLU A 194 25.21 10.91 -21.56
CA GLU A 194 26.44 11.40 -22.17
C GLU A 194 27.72 10.82 -21.54
N LYS A 195 27.63 10.29 -20.32
CA LYS A 195 28.75 9.63 -19.62
C LYS A 195 28.79 8.12 -19.86
N HIS A 196 27.99 7.59 -20.81
CA HIS A 196 27.84 6.17 -21.11
C HIS A 196 27.31 5.33 -19.92
N GLN A 197 26.53 5.94 -19.03
CA GLN A 197 25.89 5.28 -17.92
C GLN A 197 24.41 5.06 -18.25
N LEU A 198 23.82 3.99 -17.73
CA LEU A 198 22.39 3.78 -17.82
C LEU A 198 21.66 4.76 -16.89
N GLU A 199 20.75 5.49 -17.45
CA GLU A 199 19.80 6.38 -16.76
C GLU A 199 18.41 5.80 -16.85
N TYR A 200 17.78 5.66 -15.72
CA TYR A 200 16.44 5.08 -15.56
C TYR A 200 15.44 6.16 -15.20
N ARG A 201 14.27 6.08 -15.80
CA ARG A 201 13.09 6.87 -15.42
C ARG A 201 11.90 5.94 -15.26
N ALA A 202 11.24 6.03 -14.14
CA ALA A 202 10.10 5.20 -13.80
C ALA A 202 8.91 6.05 -13.34
N ASP A 203 7.72 5.78 -13.90
CA ASP A 203 6.45 6.32 -13.45
C ASP A 203 5.78 5.24 -12.58
N MET A 204 6.09 5.28 -11.28
CA MET A 204 5.70 4.27 -10.29
C MET A 204 4.33 4.57 -9.71
N VAL A 205 3.52 3.54 -9.58
CA VAL A 205 2.26 3.56 -8.83
C VAL A 205 2.37 2.57 -7.68
N ILE A 206 2.19 3.04 -6.45
CA ILE A 206 2.07 2.22 -5.26
C ILE A 206 0.57 2.09 -4.96
N HIS A 207 0.09 0.86 -4.97
CA HIS A 207 -1.29 0.48 -4.66
C HIS A 207 -1.35 -0.05 -3.24
N MET A 208 -2.40 0.27 -2.51
CA MET A 208 -2.64 -0.21 -1.16
C MET A 208 -4.01 -0.86 -1.07
N GLU A 209 -4.08 -1.96 -0.33
CA GLU A 209 -5.30 -2.65 0.03
C GLU A 209 -5.26 -3.04 1.52
N ASP A 210 -6.38 -2.85 2.19
CA ASP A 210 -6.56 -3.20 3.59
C ASP A 210 -7.98 -3.71 3.81
N ARG A 211 -8.11 -4.88 4.44
CA ARG A 211 -9.39 -5.37 4.90
C ARG A 211 -9.65 -4.86 6.31
N TYR A 212 -10.48 -3.81 6.41
CA TYR A 212 -10.88 -3.28 7.70
C TYR A 212 -11.87 -4.23 8.38
N ASN A 213 -11.34 -5.09 9.22
CA ASN A 213 -12.06 -6.09 9.99
C ASN A 213 -11.42 -6.26 11.37
N PHE A 214 -12.06 -7.04 12.21
CA PHE A 214 -11.56 -7.39 13.53
C PHE A 214 -11.28 -8.90 13.60
N ASN A 215 -10.27 -9.29 14.38
CA ASN A 215 -9.78 -10.66 14.40
C ASN A 215 -9.89 -11.32 15.78
N PRO A 216 -10.42 -12.55 15.86
CA PRO A 216 -10.50 -13.27 17.13
C PRO A 216 -9.13 -13.45 17.78
N GLY A 217 -9.05 -13.06 19.08
CA GLY A 217 -7.82 -13.15 19.85
C GLY A 217 -6.83 -12.00 19.63
N GLN A 218 -7.16 -11.05 18.75
CA GLN A 218 -6.38 -9.84 18.56
C GLN A 218 -6.91 -8.68 19.39
N HIS A 219 -6.15 -7.61 19.45
CA HIS A 219 -6.45 -6.39 20.18
C HIS A 219 -5.85 -5.18 19.48
N ASP A 220 -6.41 -4.02 19.74
CA ASP A 220 -5.87 -2.74 19.29
C ASP A 220 -4.43 -2.55 19.80
N VAL A 221 -3.48 -2.31 18.92
CA VAL A 221 -2.05 -2.22 19.26
C VAL A 221 -1.76 -1.04 20.19
N ALA A 222 -2.48 0.08 20.03
CA ALA A 222 -2.25 1.29 20.80
C ALA A 222 -2.87 1.22 22.21
N THR A 223 -4.03 0.58 22.36
CA THR A 223 -4.82 0.62 23.60
C THR A 223 -4.94 -0.72 24.30
N GLY A 224 -4.65 -1.83 23.64
CA GLY A 224 -4.86 -3.19 24.14
C GLY A 224 -6.33 -3.60 24.23
N ILE A 225 -7.27 -2.83 23.67
CA ILE A 225 -8.70 -3.16 23.67
C ILE A 225 -8.92 -4.38 22.77
N PRO A 226 -9.55 -5.47 23.27
CA PRO A 226 -9.78 -6.66 22.46
C PRO A 226 -10.74 -6.38 21.28
N ASP A 227 -10.46 -7.02 20.15
CA ASP A 227 -11.29 -6.94 18.93
C ASP A 227 -12.69 -7.56 19.08
N SER A 228 -12.93 -8.30 20.17
CA SER A 228 -14.14 -9.10 20.37
C SER A 228 -15.44 -8.30 20.33
N ALA A 229 -15.44 -7.04 20.83
CA ALA A 229 -16.63 -6.21 20.81
C ALA A 229 -17.02 -5.83 19.36
N ASN A 230 -16.04 -5.37 18.57
CA ASN A 230 -16.24 -4.99 17.18
C ASN A 230 -16.53 -6.22 16.29
N GLY A 231 -15.83 -7.32 16.52
CA GLY A 231 -16.13 -8.59 15.85
C GLY A 231 -17.54 -9.10 16.15
N ARG A 232 -18.08 -8.82 17.35
CA ARG A 232 -19.46 -9.11 17.66
C ARG A 232 -20.42 -8.25 16.82
N PHE A 233 -20.07 -6.99 16.53
CA PHE A 233 -20.88 -6.14 15.64
C PHE A 233 -20.89 -6.67 14.20
N GLU A 234 -19.76 -7.22 13.71
CA GLU A 234 -19.71 -7.88 12.40
C GLU A 234 -20.64 -9.10 12.35
N ILE A 235 -20.52 -10.03 13.32
CA ILE A 235 -21.33 -11.24 13.38
C ILE A 235 -22.82 -10.91 13.44
N THR A 236 -23.21 -9.84 14.15
CA THR A 236 -24.61 -9.44 14.33
C THR A 236 -25.13 -8.50 13.24
N GLY A 237 -24.28 -8.09 12.30
CA GLY A 237 -24.64 -7.18 11.23
C GLY A 237 -24.91 -5.74 11.70
N LEU A 238 -24.55 -5.38 12.94
CA LEU A 238 -24.62 -4.01 13.44
C LEU A 238 -23.57 -3.11 12.81
N ALA A 239 -22.42 -3.69 12.43
CA ALA A 239 -21.39 -3.04 11.62
C ALA A 239 -20.92 -4.00 10.54
N LYS A 240 -20.21 -3.50 9.55
CA LYS A 240 -19.75 -4.30 8.42
C LYS A 240 -18.31 -4.00 8.06
N GLN A 241 -17.52 -5.07 7.96
CA GLN A 241 -16.19 -4.99 7.40
C GLN A 241 -16.22 -4.53 5.94
N TYR A 242 -15.14 -3.89 5.48
CA TYR A 242 -15.01 -3.33 4.14
C TYR A 242 -13.53 -3.35 3.71
N THR A 243 -13.26 -3.03 2.45
CA THR A 243 -11.89 -2.90 1.98
C THR A 243 -11.54 -1.43 1.76
N ASN A 244 -10.42 -1.00 2.35
CA ASN A 244 -9.78 0.26 2.00
C ASN A 244 -8.90 0.05 0.77
N TYR A 245 -8.94 1.00 -0.15
CA TYR A 245 -8.01 1.12 -1.27
C TYR A 245 -7.31 2.46 -1.23
N GLY A 246 -6.02 2.46 -1.52
CA GLY A 246 -5.22 3.66 -1.67
C GLY A 246 -4.32 3.57 -2.89
N ARG A 247 -3.94 4.73 -3.42
CA ARG A 247 -3.03 4.80 -4.56
C ARG A 247 -2.22 6.09 -4.47
N ILE A 248 -0.91 5.96 -4.63
CA ILE A 248 0.00 7.09 -4.79
C ILE A 248 0.89 6.90 -6.00
N THR A 249 1.37 8.00 -6.57
CA THR A 249 2.28 7.97 -7.72
C THR A 249 3.60 8.63 -7.38
N ARG A 250 4.69 8.11 -7.93
CA ARG A 250 6.03 8.69 -7.83
C ARG A 250 6.72 8.62 -9.17
N GLN A 251 7.35 9.70 -9.58
CA GLN A 251 8.33 9.68 -10.65
C GLN A 251 9.71 9.50 -10.02
N VAL A 252 10.41 8.47 -10.47
CA VAL A 252 11.73 8.08 -9.94
C VAL A 252 12.74 8.11 -11.06
N THR A 253 13.87 8.80 -10.86
CA THR A 253 15.00 8.78 -11.76
C THR A 253 16.26 8.36 -11.00
N TRP A 254 17.08 7.52 -11.59
CA TRP A 254 18.36 7.09 -11.00
C TRP A 254 19.30 6.65 -12.11
N ASN A 255 20.58 6.46 -11.79
CA ASN A 255 21.59 5.90 -12.70
C ASN A 255 22.37 4.78 -12.01
N ASP A 256 23.17 4.04 -12.75
CA ASP A 256 23.95 2.90 -12.21
C ASP A 256 24.95 3.32 -11.13
N ALA A 257 25.39 4.57 -11.10
CA ALA A 257 26.32 5.08 -10.10
C ALA A 257 25.61 5.44 -8.78
N ASP A 258 24.30 5.72 -8.81
CA ASP A 258 23.49 6.09 -7.63
C ASP A 258 23.06 4.88 -6.79
N SER A 259 23.40 3.66 -7.20
CA SER A 259 23.10 2.45 -6.42
C SER A 259 23.82 2.39 -5.07
N SER A 260 24.63 3.41 -4.73
CA SER A 260 25.39 3.49 -3.49
C SER A 260 25.08 4.69 -2.58
N SER A 261 24.30 5.71 -3.00
CA SER A 261 23.87 6.80 -2.09
C SER A 261 22.87 7.79 -2.72
N ASP A 262 21.92 8.23 -1.93
CA ASP A 262 21.03 9.38 -2.10
C ASP A 262 20.04 9.39 -3.28
N ALA A 263 18.85 8.87 -3.00
CA ALA A 263 17.67 9.07 -3.82
C ALA A 263 17.08 10.46 -3.60
N THR A 264 17.18 11.34 -4.56
CA THR A 264 16.37 12.56 -4.61
C THR A 264 14.92 12.15 -4.88
N SER A 265 14.09 12.11 -3.85
CA SER A 265 12.64 11.92 -3.98
C SER A 265 12.06 13.13 -4.70
N GLY A 266 11.61 12.95 -5.94
CA GLY A 266 10.87 13.98 -6.66
C GLY A 266 9.62 14.39 -5.89
N ALA A 267 9.33 15.69 -5.88
CA ALA A 267 8.12 16.24 -5.30
C ALA A 267 6.86 15.56 -5.88
N PRO A 268 5.75 15.45 -5.12
CA PRO A 268 4.51 14.89 -5.61
C PRO A 268 4.04 15.68 -6.83
N THR A 269 3.94 15.03 -7.98
CA THR A 269 3.38 15.64 -9.19
C THR A 269 1.90 15.87 -8.95
N GLY A 270 1.48 17.13 -9.04
CA GLY A 270 0.19 17.65 -8.65
C GLY A 270 -1.03 16.87 -9.16
N ARG A 271 -2.07 16.95 -8.36
CA ARG A 271 -3.49 16.63 -8.58
C ARG A 271 -3.79 15.86 -9.86
N SER A 272 -3.79 14.54 -9.79
CA SER A 272 -4.41 13.75 -10.83
C SER A 272 -5.93 13.98 -10.78
N ARG A 273 -6.47 14.65 -11.80
CA ARG A 273 -7.90 14.62 -12.08
C ARG A 273 -8.28 13.14 -12.21
N GLN A 274 -9.13 12.66 -11.31
CA GLN A 274 -9.73 11.33 -11.45
C GLN A 274 -10.39 11.22 -12.83
N PRO A 275 -10.05 10.22 -13.63
CA PRO A 275 -10.94 9.82 -14.71
C PRO A 275 -12.15 9.16 -14.06
N SER A 276 -13.33 9.73 -14.25
CA SER A 276 -14.63 9.14 -13.91
C SER A 276 -14.86 7.90 -14.78
N ASN A 277 -14.31 6.75 -14.40
CA ASN A 277 -14.54 5.46 -15.03
C ASN A 277 -15.11 4.44 -14.05
N ASN A 278 -16.26 4.81 -13.46
CA ASN A 278 -17.13 3.91 -12.70
C ASN A 278 -17.85 2.84 -13.57
N ARG A 279 -17.43 2.64 -14.83
CA ARG A 279 -18.18 1.75 -15.74
C ARG A 279 -17.56 0.39 -16.03
N ARG A 280 -16.33 0.11 -15.57
CA ARG A 280 -15.66 -1.18 -15.92
C ARG A 280 -15.48 -2.19 -14.79
N LEU A 281 -15.85 -1.85 -13.55
CA LEU A 281 -15.76 -2.81 -12.41
C LEU A 281 -17.05 -3.63 -12.20
N ARG A 282 -18.11 -3.45 -13.03
CA ARG A 282 -19.40 -4.18 -12.86
C ARG A 282 -19.51 -5.50 -13.60
N ASN A 283 -18.52 -5.93 -14.37
CA ASN A 283 -18.67 -7.12 -15.22
C ASN A 283 -17.58 -8.19 -15.02
N ARG A 284 -17.12 -8.44 -13.81
CA ARG A 284 -16.43 -9.71 -13.48
C ARG A 284 -16.60 -10.00 -11.99
N LEU A 285 -17.72 -10.59 -11.66
CA LEU A 285 -17.91 -11.60 -10.64
C LEU A 285 -18.54 -12.79 -11.33
#